data_cfe5773843c839e3d65ab275e37ec075
#
_entry.id   cfe5773843c839e3d65ab275e37ec075
#
_cell.length_a   1.000
_cell.length_b   1.000
_cell.length_c   1.000
_cell.angle_alpha   90.00
_cell.angle_beta   90.00
_cell.angle_gamma   90.00
#
_symmetry.space_group_name_H-M   'P 1'
#
loop_
_entity.id
_entity.type
_entity.pdbx_description
1 polymer ?
#
loop_
_entity_poly.entity_id
_entity_poly.type
_entity_poly.pdbx_seq_one_letter_code
_entity_poly.pdbx_strand_id
1 'polypeptide(L)'
;MAENFEMVAKTFFGLEGVLAQELTALGAQDVKEGRRMVSFTGDNEMMYRANFCCRTALRILKPFCVFKSTSADDLYDKVRTCVHWEDFLTPDTTFAIDATVYSDIFRHSQFVTYRVKDAIADYFMDKYGKRPSIRIKSPDLQINVHIAEDQVTLSLDSSGEPLFKRGWRAAQTDAPINEVLAAGILMMAGWDGSQKCLVDPMCGSGTFLVEAALIATGTPPGLYREHFAFQNWRDYDADLFAEIYNDDSMEREFTGTIYGYDVLGKAIAISRENVKKARLDKYIKLERMDIADIEAAPESGGILVTNPPYGQRLVVDGLWDLYATLGTKLKHVFQGYDAWVIGYDSDTLSKIGLHPSGKTPLHNGSLECELRHYQIFSGTYASYRAEQRAEGKMVKGEKPERKQPEARGEKPRGRRPGRERDDAERGQQRKFGWSRRDGGERGGRPFGRKEFDRGQQRHAANDGGGVVTDEQGRQHSDEFDKRVVRFRQPRLGADKERPIIHGRRQSWKRKDLPEEQ
;
A
#
# COMPACT_ATOMS: atom_id res chain seq x y z
N MET A 1 26.62 24.64 -5.97
CA MET A 1 26.26 23.22 -5.84
C MET A 1 24.96 23.19 -5.06
N ALA A 2 23.94 22.48 -5.52
CA ALA A 2 22.70 22.31 -4.78
C ALA A 2 23.02 21.66 -3.42
N GLU A 3 22.34 22.11 -2.36
CA GLU A 3 22.54 21.57 -1.00
C GLU A 3 21.79 20.26 -0.87
N ASN A 4 22.51 19.18 -0.51
CA ASN A 4 21.91 17.89 -0.23
C ASN A 4 21.28 17.89 1.15
N PHE A 5 20.11 17.25 1.28
CA PHE A 5 19.38 17.06 2.54
C PHE A 5 18.85 15.63 2.66
N GLU A 6 18.57 15.24 3.89
CA GLU A 6 17.96 13.94 4.19
C GLU A 6 16.48 13.94 3.82
N MET A 7 16.02 12.83 3.28
CA MET A 7 14.61 12.57 2.93
C MET A 7 14.18 11.20 3.41
N VAL A 8 12.87 11.04 3.60
CA VAL A 8 12.24 9.78 3.99
C VAL A 8 11.12 9.44 3.02
N ALA A 9 11.29 8.36 2.26
CA ALA A 9 10.24 7.77 1.45
C ALA A 9 9.45 6.75 2.28
N LYS A 10 8.15 6.97 2.46
CA LYS A 10 7.25 6.00 3.12
C LYS A 10 6.81 4.95 2.11
N THR A 11 6.67 3.70 2.59
CA THR A 11 6.18 2.57 1.76
C THR A 11 5.36 1.58 2.59
N PHE A 12 4.84 0.53 1.95
CA PHE A 12 4.23 -0.59 2.65
C PHE A 12 5.30 -1.54 3.21
N PHE A 13 4.93 -2.24 4.26
CA PHE A 13 5.75 -3.32 4.82
C PHE A 13 6.01 -4.40 3.75
N GLY A 14 7.27 -4.79 3.62
CA GLY A 14 7.75 -5.78 2.65
C GLY A 14 8.13 -5.19 1.29
N LEU A 15 7.96 -3.88 1.06
CA LEU A 15 8.40 -3.18 -0.15
C LEU A 15 9.62 -2.29 0.08
N GLU A 16 10.21 -2.29 1.26
CA GLU A 16 11.32 -1.42 1.62
C GLU A 16 12.52 -1.64 0.68
N GLY A 17 12.89 -2.91 0.44
CA GLY A 17 14.00 -3.25 -0.46
C GLY A 17 13.73 -2.88 -1.93
N VAL A 18 12.47 -3.00 -2.39
CA VAL A 18 12.09 -2.57 -3.75
C VAL A 18 12.21 -1.06 -3.90
N LEU A 19 11.70 -0.31 -2.91
CA LEU A 19 11.82 1.16 -2.90
C LEU A 19 13.28 1.62 -2.82
N ALA A 20 14.11 0.94 -2.01
CA ALA A 20 15.54 1.25 -1.92
C ALA A 20 16.24 1.08 -3.28
N GLN A 21 15.89 0.04 -4.04
CA GLN A 21 16.39 -0.16 -5.40
C GLN A 21 15.93 0.94 -6.37
N GLU A 22 14.65 1.36 -6.31
CA GLU A 22 14.16 2.48 -7.12
C GLU A 22 14.91 3.78 -6.83
N LEU A 23 15.07 4.14 -5.56
CA LEU A 23 15.78 5.35 -5.15
C LEU A 23 17.25 5.31 -5.56
N THR A 24 17.93 4.18 -5.39
CA THR A 24 19.32 4.00 -5.83
C THR A 24 19.45 4.14 -7.36
N ALA A 25 18.52 3.56 -8.11
CA ALA A 25 18.50 3.67 -9.58
C ALA A 25 18.26 5.10 -10.07
N LEU A 26 17.54 5.92 -9.27
CA LEU A 26 17.32 7.35 -9.53
C LEU A 26 18.52 8.23 -9.14
N GLY A 27 19.56 7.67 -8.48
CA GLY A 27 20.77 8.40 -8.08
C GLY A 27 20.77 8.91 -6.63
N ALA A 28 19.81 8.47 -5.79
CA ALA A 28 19.79 8.82 -4.38
C ALA A 28 21.05 8.31 -3.65
N GLN A 29 21.53 9.11 -2.70
CA GLN A 29 22.69 8.80 -1.86
C GLN A 29 22.24 8.29 -0.49
N ASP A 30 23.12 7.61 0.24
CA ASP A 30 22.90 7.14 1.62
C ASP A 30 21.58 6.39 1.83
N VAL A 31 21.17 5.59 0.84
CA VAL A 31 19.90 4.85 0.86
C VAL A 31 19.94 3.80 1.97
N LYS A 32 19.01 3.87 2.91
CA LYS A 32 18.92 2.95 4.06
C LYS A 32 17.48 2.50 4.28
N GLU A 33 17.28 1.20 4.30
CA GLU A 33 15.99 0.60 4.63
C GLU A 33 15.67 0.76 6.12
N GLY A 34 14.42 1.11 6.41
CA GLY A 34 13.84 1.13 7.74
C GLY A 34 12.46 0.46 7.72
N ARG A 35 11.77 0.40 8.85
CA ARG A 35 10.45 -0.22 8.90
C ARG A 35 9.41 0.65 8.21
N ARG A 36 8.85 0.20 7.08
CA ARG A 36 7.86 0.89 6.23
C ARG A 36 8.35 2.24 5.71
N MET A 37 9.66 2.36 5.53
CA MET A 37 10.30 3.56 5.01
C MET A 37 11.69 3.25 4.44
N VAL A 38 12.19 4.18 3.62
CA VAL A 38 13.59 4.23 3.20
C VAL A 38 14.06 5.66 3.40
N SER A 39 15.17 5.87 4.14
CA SER A 39 15.84 7.16 4.20
C SER A 39 16.89 7.26 3.10
N PHE A 40 17.07 8.46 2.58
CA PHE A 40 18.04 8.74 1.51
C PHE A 40 18.42 10.21 1.49
N THR A 41 19.53 10.52 0.84
CA THR A 41 20.07 11.89 0.71
C THR A 41 20.06 12.32 -0.75
N GLY A 42 19.77 13.57 -1.00
CA GLY A 42 19.78 14.21 -2.30
C GLY A 42 19.34 15.67 -2.23
N ASP A 43 19.29 16.34 -3.36
CA ASP A 43 18.86 17.71 -3.52
C ASP A 43 17.38 17.84 -3.96
N ASN A 44 16.97 19.03 -4.39
CA ASN A 44 15.62 19.27 -4.90
C ASN A 44 15.33 18.44 -6.16
N GLU A 45 16.31 18.24 -7.05
CA GLU A 45 16.15 17.39 -8.23
C GLU A 45 15.80 15.96 -7.80
N MET A 46 16.55 15.41 -6.87
CA MET A 46 16.29 14.06 -6.35
C MET A 46 14.92 13.96 -5.68
N MET A 47 14.50 14.99 -4.93
CA MET A 47 13.16 15.04 -4.31
C MET A 47 12.05 15.03 -5.36
N TYR A 48 12.20 15.81 -6.44
CA TYR A 48 11.23 15.86 -7.54
C TYR A 48 11.18 14.54 -8.30
N ARG A 49 12.36 13.96 -8.63
CA ARG A 49 12.45 12.64 -9.27
C ARG A 49 11.84 11.53 -8.41
N ALA A 50 12.08 11.53 -7.09
CA ALA A 50 11.51 10.54 -6.18
C ALA A 50 9.96 10.61 -6.16
N ASN A 51 9.38 11.81 -6.12
CA ASN A 51 7.92 11.99 -6.19
C ASN A 51 7.34 11.58 -7.55
N PHE A 52 8.03 11.87 -8.64
CA PHE A 52 7.53 11.67 -10.00
C PHE A 52 7.72 10.25 -10.51
N CYS A 53 8.87 9.62 -10.19
CA CYS A 53 9.30 8.37 -10.79
C CYS A 53 9.08 7.13 -9.88
N CYS A 54 9.14 7.26 -8.53
CA CYS A 54 9.00 6.10 -7.65
C CYS A 54 7.60 5.50 -7.71
N ARG A 55 7.57 4.19 -7.96
CA ARG A 55 6.33 3.40 -8.05
C ARG A 55 5.88 2.87 -6.70
N THR A 56 6.84 2.60 -5.80
CA THR A 56 6.60 1.94 -4.51
C THR A 56 6.65 2.89 -3.32
N ALA A 57 6.84 4.20 -3.55
CA ALA A 57 6.69 5.22 -2.53
C ALA A 57 5.22 5.62 -2.32
N LEU A 58 4.82 5.81 -1.06
CA LEU A 58 3.53 6.38 -0.65
C LEU A 58 3.59 7.90 -0.49
N ARG A 59 4.71 8.39 0.04
CA ARG A 59 5.01 9.81 0.30
C ARG A 59 6.52 10.01 0.37
N ILE A 60 6.97 11.18 -0.03
CA ILE A 60 8.35 11.66 0.16
C ILE A 60 8.30 12.81 1.18
N LEU A 61 9.01 12.65 2.27
CA LEU A 61 9.06 13.59 3.39
C LEU A 61 10.45 14.23 3.46
N LYS A 62 10.50 15.55 3.69
CA LYS A 62 11.72 16.33 3.96
C LYS A 62 11.73 16.70 5.45
N PRO A 63 12.47 15.98 6.33
CA PRO A 63 12.63 16.35 7.72
C PRO A 63 13.28 17.72 7.84
N PHE A 64 12.79 18.57 8.75
CA PHE A 64 13.35 19.90 8.97
C PHE A 64 13.59 20.21 10.45
N CYS A 65 12.98 19.46 11.36
CA CYS A 65 13.21 19.63 12.80
C CYS A 65 13.06 18.29 13.53
N VAL A 66 14.04 17.99 14.40
CA VAL A 66 14.05 16.78 15.24
C VAL A 66 14.36 17.18 16.66
N PHE A 67 13.53 16.74 17.60
CA PHE A 67 13.72 17.00 19.03
C PHE A 67 13.11 15.88 19.87
N LYS A 68 13.46 15.83 21.15
CA LYS A 68 12.84 14.93 22.13
C LYS A 68 11.70 15.64 22.83
N SER A 69 10.63 14.90 23.15
CA SER A 69 9.52 15.43 23.94
C SER A 69 8.90 14.36 24.83
N THR A 70 8.66 14.74 26.09
CA THR A 70 8.16 13.83 27.12
C THR A 70 6.76 14.18 27.64
N SER A 71 6.17 15.26 27.14
CA SER A 71 4.81 15.68 27.50
C SER A 71 4.16 16.52 26.39
N ALA A 72 2.85 16.68 26.48
CA ALA A 72 2.10 17.50 25.53
C ALA A 72 2.48 18.99 25.59
N ASP A 73 2.81 19.49 26.78
CA ASP A 73 3.20 20.89 26.96
C ASP A 73 4.63 21.11 26.44
N ASP A 74 5.54 20.17 26.72
CA ASP A 74 6.89 20.19 26.16
C ASP A 74 6.89 20.10 24.62
N LEU A 75 5.99 19.27 24.03
CA LEU A 75 5.77 19.22 22.59
C LEU A 75 5.34 20.58 22.04
N TYR A 76 4.33 21.20 22.67
CA TYR A 76 3.82 22.50 22.25
C TYR A 76 4.91 23.58 22.31
N ASP A 77 5.63 23.68 23.40
CA ASP A 77 6.67 24.70 23.60
C ASP A 77 7.81 24.52 22.59
N LYS A 78 8.25 23.27 22.35
CA LYS A 78 9.32 22.99 21.37
C LYS A 78 8.89 23.26 19.94
N VAL A 79 7.70 22.84 19.53
CA VAL A 79 7.16 23.16 18.20
C VAL A 79 7.10 24.66 17.98
N ARG A 80 6.76 25.44 19.01
CA ARG A 80 6.67 26.89 18.95
C ARG A 80 8.03 27.59 18.91
N THR A 81 9.04 27.05 19.58
CA THR A 81 10.34 27.72 19.80
C THR A 81 11.47 27.20 18.92
N CYS A 82 11.44 25.94 18.50
CA CYS A 82 12.53 25.33 17.72
C CYS A 82 12.40 25.53 16.21
N VAL A 83 11.29 26.11 15.72
CA VAL A 83 11.01 26.30 14.30
C VAL A 83 10.74 27.76 13.98
N HIS A 84 11.42 28.30 13.01
CA HIS A 84 11.09 29.60 12.40
C HIS A 84 9.96 29.39 11.38
N TRP A 85 8.72 29.44 11.87
CA TRP A 85 7.54 29.10 11.03
C TRP A 85 7.35 30.02 9.83
N GLU A 86 7.90 31.23 9.86
CA GLU A 86 7.88 32.18 8.74
C GLU A 86 8.65 31.70 7.52
N ASP A 87 9.58 30.77 7.68
CA ASP A 87 10.30 30.17 6.57
C ASP A 87 9.36 29.31 5.71
N PHE A 88 8.28 28.79 6.31
CA PHE A 88 7.35 27.85 5.69
C PHE A 88 5.96 28.44 5.44
N LEU A 89 5.47 29.30 6.34
CA LEU A 89 4.10 29.77 6.37
C LEU A 89 4.03 31.29 6.44
N THR A 90 2.88 31.82 6.06
CA THR A 90 2.46 33.21 6.35
C THR A 90 1.09 33.18 7.02
N PRO A 91 0.63 34.29 7.64
CA PRO A 91 -0.74 34.36 8.19
C PRO A 91 -1.86 34.10 7.19
N ASP A 92 -1.57 34.19 5.86
CA ASP A 92 -2.53 34.03 4.78
C ASP A 92 -2.50 32.64 4.13
N THR A 93 -1.49 31.83 4.44
CA THR A 93 -1.36 30.47 3.89
C THR A 93 -2.24 29.48 4.64
N THR A 94 -2.51 28.37 4.01
CA THR A 94 -3.22 27.24 4.60
C THR A 94 -2.28 26.06 4.86
N PHE A 95 -2.53 25.32 5.92
CA PHE A 95 -1.72 24.13 6.22
C PHE A 95 -2.56 22.97 6.75
N ALA A 96 -2.00 21.76 6.65
CA ALA A 96 -2.54 20.55 7.27
C ALA A 96 -1.45 19.81 8.02
N ILE A 97 -1.84 19.04 9.02
CA ILE A 97 -0.93 18.21 9.82
C ILE A 97 -1.43 16.78 9.79
N ASP A 98 -0.52 15.85 9.51
CA ASP A 98 -0.72 14.41 9.62
C ASP A 98 0.27 13.85 10.65
N ALA A 99 -0.24 13.18 11.69
CA ALA A 99 0.60 12.66 12.78
C ALA A 99 0.57 11.14 12.84
N THR A 100 1.76 10.55 12.96
CA THR A 100 1.95 9.12 13.20
C THR A 100 2.72 8.93 14.50
N VAL A 101 2.18 8.15 15.43
CA VAL A 101 2.69 8.03 16.79
C VAL A 101 2.94 6.56 17.13
N TYR A 102 4.15 6.28 17.59
CA TYR A 102 4.60 5.02 18.19
C TYR A 102 5.28 5.33 19.52
N SER A 103 4.49 5.56 20.58
CA SER A 103 4.99 6.05 21.85
C SER A 103 4.08 5.64 23.00
N ASP A 104 4.64 5.33 24.15
CA ASP A 104 3.89 5.14 25.38
C ASP A 104 3.46 6.47 26.02
N ILE A 105 4.15 7.56 25.67
CA ILE A 105 3.89 8.92 26.17
C ILE A 105 2.72 9.55 25.39
N PHE A 106 2.75 9.45 24.08
CA PHE A 106 1.77 10.02 23.16
C PHE A 106 0.90 8.91 22.59
N ARG A 107 -0.35 8.74 23.09
CA ARG A 107 -1.21 7.61 22.72
C ARG A 107 -2.15 7.89 21.56
N HIS A 108 -2.39 9.16 21.22
CA HIS A 108 -3.40 9.55 20.22
C HIS A 108 -2.80 10.52 19.21
N SER A 109 -2.68 10.07 17.95
CA SER A 109 -2.16 10.90 16.86
C SER A 109 -2.99 12.15 16.62
N GLN A 110 -4.32 12.07 16.74
CA GLN A 110 -5.21 13.23 16.59
C GLN A 110 -4.93 14.30 17.64
N PHE A 111 -4.66 13.91 18.89
CA PHE A 111 -4.28 14.85 19.94
C PHE A 111 -2.96 15.55 19.62
N VAL A 112 -1.95 14.81 19.14
CA VAL A 112 -0.68 15.37 18.68
C VAL A 112 -0.89 16.37 17.55
N THR A 113 -1.72 16.02 16.58
CA THR A 113 -2.11 16.92 15.47
C THR A 113 -2.68 18.24 15.98
N TYR A 114 -3.61 18.21 16.92
CA TYR A 114 -4.18 19.43 17.51
C TYR A 114 -3.14 20.24 18.31
N ARG A 115 -2.30 19.57 19.08
CA ARG A 115 -1.29 20.25 19.91
C ARG A 115 -0.25 20.98 19.06
N VAL A 116 0.22 20.34 17.97
CA VAL A 116 1.14 20.96 17.01
C VAL A 116 0.44 22.11 16.26
N LYS A 117 -0.82 21.93 15.87
CA LYS A 117 -1.63 22.97 15.23
C LYS A 117 -1.77 24.20 16.13
N ASP A 118 -2.06 24.01 17.42
CA ASP A 118 -2.22 25.10 18.39
C ASP A 118 -0.89 25.85 18.56
N ALA A 119 0.24 25.14 18.68
CA ALA A 119 1.56 25.76 18.76
C ALA A 119 1.88 26.66 17.56
N ILE A 120 1.57 26.21 16.34
CA ILE A 120 1.77 27.00 15.11
C ILE A 120 0.81 28.20 15.08
N ALA A 121 -0.47 27.98 15.40
CA ALA A 121 -1.46 29.04 15.39
C ALA A 121 -1.14 30.16 16.37
N ASP A 122 -0.73 29.81 17.60
CA ASP A 122 -0.39 30.75 18.65
C ASP A 122 0.93 31.48 18.34
N TYR A 123 1.91 30.81 17.72
CA TYR A 123 3.13 31.46 17.23
C TYR A 123 2.80 32.66 16.32
N PHE A 124 1.93 32.45 15.34
CA PHE A 124 1.53 33.54 14.41
C PHE A 124 0.60 34.56 15.06
N MET A 125 -0.28 34.12 15.96
CA MET A 125 -1.19 35.03 16.65
C MET A 125 -0.42 36.03 17.52
N ASP A 126 0.57 35.57 18.28
CA ASP A 126 1.39 36.42 19.14
C ASP A 126 2.25 37.40 18.34
N LYS A 127 2.76 36.97 17.19
CA LYS A 127 3.70 37.79 16.42
C LYS A 127 3.00 38.74 15.45
N TYR A 128 1.87 38.32 14.87
CA TYR A 128 1.19 39.05 13.78
C TYR A 128 -0.26 39.40 14.10
N GLY A 129 -0.83 38.94 15.23
CA GLY A 129 -2.26 39.13 15.52
C GLY A 129 -3.21 38.38 14.56
N LYS A 130 -2.64 37.52 13.70
CA LYS A 130 -3.35 36.75 12.69
C LYS A 130 -2.67 35.39 12.54
N ARG A 131 -3.44 34.34 12.32
CA ARG A 131 -2.94 32.97 12.18
C ARG A 131 -3.25 32.35 10.82
N PRO A 132 -2.41 31.45 10.31
CA PRO A 132 -2.72 30.63 9.14
C PRO A 132 -3.91 29.72 9.37
N SER A 133 -4.63 29.37 8.30
CA SER A 133 -5.84 28.57 8.37
C SER A 133 -5.56 27.09 8.12
N ILE A 134 -6.34 26.21 8.78
CA ILE A 134 -6.32 24.78 8.50
C ILE A 134 -7.13 24.47 7.24
N ARG A 135 -6.53 23.69 6.34
CA ARG A 135 -7.20 23.20 5.13
C ARG A 135 -6.76 21.76 4.85
N ILE A 136 -7.67 20.80 5.09
CA ILE A 136 -7.34 19.39 4.98
C ILE A 136 -7.14 18.94 3.52
N LYS A 137 -7.93 19.47 2.60
CA LYS A 137 -7.81 19.15 1.16
C LYS A 137 -6.97 20.20 0.45
N SER A 138 -5.91 19.76 -0.20
CA SER A 138 -4.97 20.62 -0.95
C SER A 138 -4.53 21.85 -0.15
N PRO A 139 -3.91 21.69 1.03
CA PRO A 139 -3.31 22.80 1.76
C PRO A 139 -2.12 23.38 0.97
N ASP A 140 -1.73 24.60 1.28
CA ASP A 140 -0.50 25.19 0.72
C ASP A 140 0.73 24.49 1.30
N LEU A 141 0.70 24.08 2.58
CA LEU A 141 1.75 23.30 3.22
C LEU A 141 1.19 22.09 3.98
N GLN A 142 1.76 20.93 3.74
CA GLN A 142 1.46 19.72 4.51
C GLN A 142 2.64 19.34 5.40
N ILE A 143 2.38 19.23 6.70
CA ILE A 143 3.35 18.90 7.72
C ILE A 143 3.08 17.47 8.21
N ASN A 144 4.11 16.64 8.21
CA ASN A 144 4.08 15.32 8.83
C ASN A 144 4.78 15.37 10.19
N VAL A 145 4.11 14.85 11.20
CA VAL A 145 4.66 14.69 12.56
C VAL A 145 4.84 13.21 12.84
N HIS A 146 6.06 12.78 13.03
CA HIS A 146 6.36 11.41 13.41
C HIS A 146 6.93 11.38 14.84
N ILE A 147 6.30 10.61 15.71
CA ILE A 147 6.79 10.38 17.08
C ILE A 147 7.13 8.91 17.24
N ALA A 148 8.41 8.65 17.55
CA ALA A 148 8.93 7.34 17.92
C ALA A 148 9.48 7.43 19.34
N GLU A 149 8.83 6.77 20.29
CA GLU A 149 9.09 6.88 21.73
C GLU A 149 9.02 8.34 22.21
N ASP A 150 10.16 8.95 22.52
CA ASP A 150 10.30 10.36 22.93
C ASP A 150 10.81 11.28 21.81
N GLN A 151 11.17 10.72 20.67
CA GLN A 151 11.71 11.48 19.53
C GLN A 151 10.61 11.96 18.61
N VAL A 152 10.54 13.25 18.38
CA VAL A 152 9.62 13.93 17.48
C VAL A 152 10.38 14.39 16.25
N THR A 153 9.87 14.04 15.07
CA THR A 153 10.38 14.50 13.78
C THR A 153 9.28 15.27 13.06
N LEU A 154 9.54 16.52 12.73
CA LEU A 154 8.69 17.33 11.87
C LEU A 154 9.25 17.30 10.46
N SER A 155 8.40 17.00 9.48
CA SER A 155 8.78 16.92 8.07
C SER A 155 7.79 17.66 7.19
N LEU A 156 8.27 18.26 6.11
CA LEU A 156 7.42 18.71 5.02
C LEU A 156 7.03 17.50 4.17
N ASP A 157 5.77 17.38 3.82
CA ASP A 157 5.30 16.38 2.86
C ASP A 157 5.36 16.97 1.46
N SER A 158 6.34 16.53 0.66
CA SER A 158 6.53 17.00 -0.70
C SER A 158 5.53 16.44 -1.70
N SER A 159 4.86 15.34 -1.34
CA SER A 159 3.93 14.64 -2.24
C SER A 159 2.53 15.24 -2.25
N GLY A 160 2.02 15.69 -1.09
CA GLY A 160 0.65 16.16 -0.91
C GLY A 160 -0.36 15.01 -0.85
N GLU A 161 -1.16 14.79 -1.88
CA GLU A 161 -1.93 13.56 -1.94
C GLU A 161 -1.01 12.35 -2.00
N PRO A 162 -1.38 11.20 -1.36
CA PRO A 162 -0.55 10.00 -1.42
C PRO A 162 -0.21 9.60 -2.86
N LEU A 163 1.02 9.13 -3.09
CA LEU A 163 1.52 8.84 -4.44
C LEU A 163 0.80 7.66 -5.12
N PHE A 164 0.11 6.79 -4.39
CA PHE A 164 -0.74 5.78 -5.00
C PHE A 164 -1.92 6.38 -5.78
N LYS A 165 -2.36 7.60 -5.46
CA LYS A 165 -3.33 8.32 -6.26
C LYS A 165 -2.66 8.86 -7.52
N ARG A 166 -2.41 7.95 -8.48
CA ARG A 166 -1.69 8.25 -9.73
C ARG A 166 -2.38 9.28 -10.61
N GLY A 167 -3.72 9.39 -10.54
CA GLY A 167 -4.54 10.24 -11.39
C GLY A 167 -5.22 9.50 -12.54
N TRP A 168 -4.75 8.34 -12.95
CA TRP A 168 -5.36 7.55 -14.04
C TRP A 168 -6.65 6.82 -13.64
N ARG A 169 -6.88 6.54 -12.37
CA ARG A 169 -8.09 5.81 -11.93
C ARG A 169 -9.36 6.65 -12.15
N ALA A 170 -10.29 6.16 -12.94
CA ALA A 170 -11.60 6.76 -13.17
C ALA A 170 -12.65 6.18 -12.21
N ALA A 171 -12.64 4.84 -12.04
CA ALA A 171 -13.55 4.12 -11.17
C ALA A 171 -12.83 2.94 -10.49
N GLN A 172 -13.47 2.36 -9.48
CA GLN A 172 -12.92 1.22 -8.75
C GLN A 172 -14.02 0.22 -8.36
N THR A 173 -13.62 -1.03 -8.16
CA THR A 173 -14.43 -2.07 -7.52
C THR A 173 -14.44 -1.87 -6.00
N ASP A 174 -15.21 -2.68 -5.27
CA ASP A 174 -15.37 -2.52 -3.82
C ASP A 174 -14.07 -2.76 -3.02
N ALA A 175 -13.12 -3.55 -3.55
CA ALA A 175 -11.87 -3.89 -2.88
C ALA A 175 -10.67 -3.91 -3.85
N PRO A 176 -10.32 -2.77 -4.48
CA PRO A 176 -9.17 -2.72 -5.37
C PRO A 176 -7.87 -2.88 -4.59
N ILE A 177 -6.87 -3.52 -5.20
CA ILE A 177 -5.51 -3.48 -4.69
C ILE A 177 -4.93 -2.06 -4.85
N ASN A 178 -4.10 -1.64 -3.89
CA ASN A 178 -3.43 -0.34 -3.95
C ASN A 178 -2.37 -0.33 -5.05
N GLU A 179 -2.22 0.78 -5.77
CA GLU A 179 -1.32 0.93 -6.92
C GLU A 179 0.16 0.74 -6.54
N VAL A 180 0.57 1.26 -5.38
CA VAL A 180 1.93 1.09 -4.84
C VAL A 180 2.21 -0.39 -4.53
N LEU A 181 1.24 -1.09 -3.93
CA LEU A 181 1.38 -2.52 -3.65
C LEU A 181 1.41 -3.34 -4.94
N ALA A 182 0.55 -3.03 -5.90
CA ALA A 182 0.52 -3.70 -7.19
C ALA A 182 1.84 -3.52 -7.97
N ALA A 183 2.35 -2.29 -8.04
CA ALA A 183 3.65 -2.01 -8.66
C ALA A 183 4.78 -2.76 -7.95
N GLY A 184 4.80 -2.77 -6.60
CA GLY A 184 5.79 -3.50 -5.83
C GLY A 184 5.78 -5.00 -6.11
N ILE A 185 4.60 -5.63 -6.16
CA ILE A 185 4.46 -7.05 -6.50
C ILE A 185 4.96 -7.33 -7.92
N LEU A 186 4.65 -6.49 -8.90
CA LEU A 186 5.13 -6.62 -10.27
C LEU A 186 6.66 -6.53 -10.34
N MET A 187 7.27 -5.59 -9.63
CA MET A 187 8.73 -5.44 -9.55
C MET A 187 9.39 -6.63 -8.83
N MET A 188 8.79 -7.14 -7.75
CA MET A 188 9.24 -8.38 -7.08
C MET A 188 9.12 -9.60 -7.99
N ALA A 189 8.13 -9.63 -8.88
CA ALA A 189 7.97 -10.66 -9.89
C ALA A 189 8.99 -10.53 -11.05
N GLY A 190 9.83 -9.51 -11.04
CA GLY A 190 10.79 -9.23 -12.11
C GLY A 190 10.15 -8.72 -13.39
N TRP A 191 8.90 -8.23 -13.33
CA TRP A 191 8.24 -7.67 -14.49
C TRP A 191 8.87 -6.35 -14.91
N ASP A 192 9.41 -6.30 -16.10
CA ASP A 192 9.97 -5.09 -16.73
C ASP A 192 9.51 -4.89 -18.19
N GLY A 193 8.65 -5.79 -18.67
CA GLY A 193 8.16 -5.84 -20.04
C GLY A 193 8.98 -6.71 -21.00
N SER A 194 10.16 -7.19 -20.60
CA SER A 194 10.98 -8.10 -21.43
C SER A 194 10.31 -9.46 -21.64
N GLN A 195 9.47 -9.90 -20.70
CA GLN A 195 8.70 -11.15 -20.74
C GLN A 195 7.58 -11.13 -21.77
N LYS A 196 7.22 -9.97 -22.29
CA LYS A 196 6.20 -9.72 -23.34
C LYS A 196 4.77 -10.15 -23.01
N CYS A 197 4.54 -11.00 -22.01
CA CYS A 197 3.22 -11.46 -21.61
C CYS A 197 3.03 -11.36 -20.10
N LEU A 198 1.93 -10.70 -19.71
CA LEU A 198 1.44 -10.70 -18.33
C LEU A 198 -0.06 -11.03 -18.34
N VAL A 199 -0.49 -11.85 -17.39
CA VAL A 199 -1.89 -12.27 -17.24
C VAL A 199 -2.37 -11.98 -15.82
N ASP A 200 -3.53 -11.33 -15.70
CA ASP A 200 -4.30 -11.26 -14.44
C ASP A 200 -5.69 -11.88 -14.68
N PRO A 201 -5.91 -13.13 -14.21
CA PRO A 201 -7.17 -13.85 -14.46
C PRO A 201 -8.34 -13.39 -13.58
N MET A 202 -8.13 -12.47 -12.64
CA MET A 202 -9.16 -11.87 -11.77
C MET A 202 -8.85 -10.38 -11.55
N CYS A 203 -8.82 -9.63 -12.67
CA CYS A 203 -8.19 -8.30 -12.73
C CYS A 203 -8.96 -7.19 -12.00
N GLY A 204 -10.21 -7.41 -11.62
CA GLY A 204 -11.00 -6.42 -10.89
C GLY A 204 -11.09 -5.08 -11.63
N SER A 205 -10.56 -4.02 -11.03
CA SER A 205 -10.49 -2.67 -11.63
C SER A 205 -9.26 -2.44 -12.52
N GLY A 206 -8.46 -3.47 -12.80
CA GLY A 206 -7.32 -3.43 -13.72
C GLY A 206 -6.05 -2.81 -13.13
N THR A 207 -5.88 -2.80 -11.81
CA THR A 207 -4.73 -2.12 -11.19
C THR A 207 -3.41 -2.76 -11.61
N PHE A 208 -3.27 -4.10 -11.54
CA PHE A 208 -2.07 -4.78 -12.02
C PHE A 208 -1.80 -4.52 -13.49
N LEU A 209 -2.85 -4.50 -14.32
CA LEU A 209 -2.72 -4.31 -15.76
C LEU A 209 -2.16 -2.93 -16.11
N VAL A 210 -2.69 -1.88 -15.47
CA VAL A 210 -2.23 -0.50 -15.69
C VAL A 210 -0.81 -0.31 -15.16
N GLU A 211 -0.52 -0.72 -13.92
CA GLU A 211 0.84 -0.59 -13.34
C GLU A 211 1.85 -1.43 -14.17
N ALA A 212 1.46 -2.62 -14.64
CA ALA A 212 2.32 -3.44 -15.51
C ALA A 212 2.64 -2.74 -16.84
N ALA A 213 1.66 -2.10 -17.47
CA ALA A 213 1.88 -1.35 -18.69
C ALA A 213 2.79 -0.13 -18.46
N LEU A 214 2.59 0.59 -17.34
CA LEU A 214 3.46 1.73 -16.96
C LEU A 214 4.91 1.28 -16.69
N ILE A 215 5.10 0.12 -16.09
CA ILE A 215 6.44 -0.45 -15.89
C ILE A 215 7.05 -0.86 -17.23
N ALA A 216 6.30 -1.61 -18.05
CA ALA A 216 6.78 -2.10 -19.34
C ALA A 216 7.18 -0.99 -20.31
N THR A 217 6.43 0.12 -20.31
CA THR A 217 6.72 1.29 -21.15
C THR A 217 7.72 2.27 -20.55
N GLY A 218 8.16 2.06 -19.30
CA GLY A 218 9.02 3.01 -18.60
C GLY A 218 8.33 4.33 -18.21
N THR A 219 7.00 4.42 -18.36
CA THR A 219 6.24 5.64 -18.08
C THR A 219 6.24 5.95 -16.58
N PRO A 220 6.66 7.16 -16.15
CA PRO A 220 6.64 7.54 -14.74
C PRO A 220 5.22 7.53 -14.14
N PRO A 221 5.02 7.00 -12.91
CA PRO A 221 3.70 6.94 -12.29
C PRO A 221 3.13 8.33 -11.96
N GLY A 222 3.98 9.33 -11.81
CA GLY A 222 3.61 10.72 -11.54
C GLY A 222 3.03 11.47 -12.73
N LEU A 223 3.12 10.93 -13.96
CA LEU A 223 2.70 11.60 -15.20
C LEU A 223 1.23 12.04 -15.21
N TYR A 224 0.36 11.27 -14.55
CA TYR A 224 -1.09 11.53 -14.54
C TYR A 224 -1.53 12.39 -13.35
N ARG A 225 -0.61 12.76 -12.45
CA ARG A 225 -0.93 13.60 -11.30
C ARG A 225 -1.06 15.06 -11.74
N GLU A 226 -2.02 15.75 -11.16
CA GLU A 226 -2.25 17.16 -11.46
C GLU A 226 -1.29 18.06 -10.68
N HIS A 227 -0.88 17.61 -9.46
CA HIS A 227 -0.11 18.46 -8.55
C HIS A 227 0.67 17.63 -7.52
N PHE A 228 1.82 18.18 -7.10
CA PHE A 228 2.62 17.73 -5.95
C PHE A 228 2.73 18.88 -4.94
N ALA A 229 2.79 18.59 -3.63
CA ALA A 229 2.82 19.64 -2.62
C ALA A 229 4.07 20.53 -2.70
N PHE A 230 5.22 19.98 -3.11
CA PHE A 230 6.44 20.80 -3.29
C PHE A 230 6.27 21.94 -4.30
N GLN A 231 5.30 21.88 -5.21
CA GLN A 231 5.03 22.95 -6.18
C GLN A 231 4.43 24.21 -5.51
N ASN A 232 3.98 24.13 -4.27
CA ASN A 232 3.52 25.27 -3.48
C ASN A 232 4.63 25.88 -2.61
N TRP A 233 5.81 25.23 -2.54
CA TRP A 233 6.89 25.71 -1.68
C TRP A 233 7.59 26.93 -2.27
N ARG A 234 8.16 27.77 -1.41
CA ARG A 234 8.83 29.02 -1.83
C ARG A 234 10.09 28.78 -2.65
N ASP A 235 10.77 27.64 -2.40
CA ASP A 235 11.98 27.19 -3.06
C ASP A 235 11.71 26.26 -4.27
N TYR A 236 10.45 26.22 -4.74
CA TYR A 236 10.10 25.42 -5.92
C TYR A 236 10.75 25.94 -7.18
N ASP A 237 11.55 25.10 -7.82
CA ASP A 237 12.16 25.35 -9.11
C ASP A 237 11.30 24.73 -10.23
N ALA A 238 10.55 25.60 -10.91
CA ALA A 238 9.61 25.20 -11.96
C ALA A 238 10.33 24.74 -13.23
N ASP A 239 11.48 25.34 -13.55
CA ASP A 239 12.27 24.96 -14.74
C ASP A 239 12.89 23.57 -14.55
N LEU A 240 13.49 23.32 -13.39
CA LEU A 240 14.04 22.02 -13.03
C LEU A 240 12.95 20.92 -13.05
N PHE A 241 11.76 21.20 -12.49
CA PHE A 241 10.69 20.21 -12.54
C PHE A 241 10.15 20.00 -13.96
N ALA A 242 10.11 21.03 -14.79
CA ALA A 242 9.73 20.91 -16.19
C ALA A 242 10.73 20.03 -16.99
N GLU A 243 12.02 20.11 -16.69
CA GLU A 243 13.02 19.21 -17.26
C GLU A 243 12.75 17.76 -16.88
N ILE A 244 12.51 17.47 -15.58
CA ILE A 244 12.17 16.12 -15.09
C ILE A 244 10.87 15.61 -15.71
N TYR A 245 9.84 16.47 -15.78
CA TYR A 245 8.54 16.11 -16.33
C TYR A 245 8.62 15.73 -17.82
N ASN A 246 9.50 16.38 -18.58
CA ASN A 246 9.68 16.17 -20.01
C ASN A 246 10.81 15.19 -20.35
N ASP A 247 11.50 14.63 -19.35
CA ASP A 247 12.52 13.60 -19.53
C ASP A 247 11.85 12.27 -19.92
N ASP A 248 11.99 11.89 -21.19
CA ASP A 248 11.49 10.66 -21.78
C ASP A 248 12.56 9.56 -21.91
N SER A 249 13.73 9.78 -21.34
CA SER A 249 14.90 8.86 -21.44
C SER A 249 14.61 7.45 -20.93
N MET A 250 13.67 7.30 -20.00
CA MET A 250 13.23 6.04 -19.43
C MET A 250 12.11 5.37 -20.25
N GLU A 251 11.49 6.09 -21.19
CA GLU A 251 10.39 5.55 -21.99
C GLU A 251 10.92 4.56 -23.04
N ARG A 252 10.18 3.48 -23.22
CA ARG A 252 10.55 2.42 -24.15
C ARG A 252 9.33 1.84 -24.85
N GLU A 253 9.54 1.27 -26.04
CA GLU A 253 8.48 0.57 -26.74
C GLU A 253 8.23 -0.79 -26.10
N PHE A 254 6.98 -1.07 -25.74
CA PHE A 254 6.54 -2.37 -25.30
C PHE A 254 5.82 -3.09 -26.44
N THR A 255 6.38 -4.22 -26.89
CA THR A 255 5.85 -5.02 -28.00
C THR A 255 5.03 -6.23 -27.55
N GLY A 256 4.87 -6.42 -26.24
CA GLY A 256 4.10 -7.50 -25.64
C GLY A 256 2.61 -7.17 -25.50
N THR A 257 1.91 -8.04 -24.79
CA THR A 257 0.49 -7.87 -24.48
C THR A 257 0.23 -8.23 -23.00
N ILE A 258 -0.62 -7.44 -22.35
CA ILE A 258 -1.09 -7.66 -20.99
C ILE A 258 -2.55 -8.08 -21.07
N TYR A 259 -2.87 -9.23 -20.48
CA TYR A 259 -4.20 -9.84 -20.55
C TYR A 259 -4.90 -9.73 -19.19
N GLY A 260 -6.12 -9.22 -19.18
CA GLY A 260 -6.95 -9.13 -18.00
C GLY A 260 -8.30 -9.83 -18.21
N TYR A 261 -8.61 -10.74 -17.27
CA TYR A 261 -9.89 -11.44 -17.24
C TYR A 261 -10.61 -11.16 -15.93
N ASP A 262 -11.92 -11.16 -15.94
CA ASP A 262 -12.76 -11.13 -14.74
C ASP A 262 -14.15 -11.68 -15.08
N VAL A 263 -14.74 -12.45 -14.17
CA VAL A 263 -16.09 -13.01 -14.34
C VAL A 263 -17.15 -11.91 -14.32
N LEU A 264 -16.90 -10.80 -13.62
CA LEU A 264 -17.83 -9.70 -13.46
C LEU A 264 -17.74 -8.70 -14.61
N GLY A 265 -18.78 -8.62 -15.43
CA GLY A 265 -18.86 -7.63 -16.52
C GLY A 265 -18.69 -6.18 -16.04
N LYS A 266 -19.13 -5.85 -14.81
CA LYS A 266 -18.91 -4.54 -14.17
C LYS A 266 -17.41 -4.27 -13.93
N ALA A 267 -16.66 -5.28 -13.47
CA ALA A 267 -15.23 -5.15 -13.26
C ALA A 267 -14.48 -4.87 -14.56
N ILE A 268 -14.80 -5.60 -15.63
CA ILE A 268 -14.24 -5.38 -16.97
C ILE A 268 -14.60 -3.99 -17.52
N ALA A 269 -15.81 -3.50 -17.30
CA ALA A 269 -16.20 -2.15 -17.72
C ALA A 269 -15.36 -1.07 -16.99
N ILE A 270 -15.20 -1.20 -15.67
CA ILE A 270 -14.35 -0.32 -14.86
C ILE A 270 -12.90 -0.38 -15.33
N SER A 271 -12.36 -1.59 -15.57
CA SER A 271 -11.00 -1.77 -16.08
C SER A 271 -10.79 -1.05 -17.41
N ARG A 272 -11.77 -1.15 -18.35
CA ARG A 272 -11.70 -0.44 -19.64
C ARG A 272 -11.66 1.06 -19.48
N GLU A 273 -12.45 1.63 -18.57
CA GLU A 273 -12.43 3.06 -18.28
C GLU A 273 -11.06 3.51 -17.74
N ASN A 274 -10.48 2.75 -16.80
CA ASN A 274 -9.18 3.01 -16.23
C ASN A 274 -8.07 2.92 -17.29
N VAL A 275 -8.05 1.86 -18.09
CA VAL A 275 -7.10 1.65 -19.20
C VAL A 275 -7.20 2.77 -20.22
N LYS A 276 -8.42 3.15 -20.61
CA LYS A 276 -8.66 4.25 -21.56
C LYS A 276 -8.18 5.59 -21.00
N LYS A 277 -8.47 5.89 -19.72
CA LYS A 277 -8.00 7.11 -19.07
C LYS A 277 -6.49 7.16 -18.97
N ALA A 278 -5.85 6.01 -18.75
CA ALA A 278 -4.40 5.85 -18.77
C ALA A 278 -3.81 5.84 -20.19
N ARG A 279 -4.63 5.76 -21.26
CA ARG A 279 -4.21 5.66 -22.66
C ARG A 279 -3.31 4.45 -22.95
N LEU A 280 -3.66 3.31 -22.34
CA LEU A 280 -2.90 2.07 -22.42
C LEU A 280 -3.63 0.97 -23.22
N ASP A 281 -4.70 1.32 -23.95
CA ASP A 281 -5.54 0.38 -24.71
C ASP A 281 -4.73 -0.46 -25.72
N LYS A 282 -3.63 0.12 -26.23
CA LYS A 282 -2.74 -0.57 -27.18
C LYS A 282 -2.10 -1.81 -26.59
N TYR A 283 -1.85 -1.83 -25.28
CA TYR A 283 -1.06 -2.85 -24.61
C TYR A 283 -1.88 -3.84 -23.79
N ILE A 284 -3.14 -3.49 -23.50
CA ILE A 284 -3.98 -4.25 -22.55
C ILE A 284 -5.21 -4.80 -23.28
N LYS A 285 -5.37 -6.12 -23.23
CA LYS A 285 -6.56 -6.83 -23.70
C LYS A 285 -7.42 -7.25 -22.53
N LEU A 286 -8.71 -6.91 -22.55
CA LEU A 286 -9.68 -7.17 -21.50
C LEU A 286 -10.82 -8.02 -22.03
N GLU A 287 -11.09 -9.12 -21.34
CA GLU A 287 -12.17 -10.03 -21.69
C GLU A 287 -12.96 -10.45 -20.45
N ARG A 288 -14.29 -10.55 -20.59
CA ARG A 288 -15.11 -11.13 -19.53
C ARG A 288 -15.04 -12.65 -19.61
N MET A 289 -14.38 -13.28 -18.64
CA MET A 289 -14.18 -14.72 -18.63
C MET A 289 -14.02 -15.19 -17.18
N ASP A 290 -14.61 -16.33 -16.83
CA ASP A 290 -14.32 -17.03 -15.59
C ASP A 290 -12.97 -17.73 -15.70
N ILE A 291 -12.18 -17.75 -14.64
CA ILE A 291 -10.93 -18.49 -14.61
C ILE A 291 -11.16 -19.98 -14.92
N ALA A 292 -12.31 -20.54 -14.55
CA ALA A 292 -12.69 -21.91 -14.85
C ALA A 292 -12.83 -22.18 -16.35
N ASP A 293 -13.13 -21.16 -17.17
CA ASP A 293 -13.34 -21.27 -18.61
C ASP A 293 -12.07 -21.00 -19.44
N ILE A 294 -10.96 -20.60 -18.81
CA ILE A 294 -9.69 -20.41 -19.52
C ILE A 294 -9.14 -21.78 -19.93
N GLU A 295 -9.25 -22.15 -21.19
CA GLU A 295 -8.81 -23.45 -21.71
C GLU A 295 -7.34 -23.45 -22.14
N ALA A 296 -6.82 -22.31 -22.60
CA ALA A 296 -5.44 -22.16 -23.05
C ALA A 296 -4.84 -20.84 -22.58
N ALA A 297 -3.54 -20.85 -22.25
CA ALA A 297 -2.81 -19.64 -21.97
C ALA A 297 -2.67 -18.78 -23.24
N PRO A 298 -2.72 -17.44 -23.14
CA PRO A 298 -2.68 -16.57 -24.33
C PRO A 298 -1.31 -16.60 -25.04
N GLU A 299 -0.26 -16.95 -24.32
CA GLU A 299 1.12 -17.07 -24.83
C GLU A 299 1.81 -18.28 -24.20
N SER A 300 2.94 -18.71 -24.76
CA SER A 300 3.68 -19.90 -24.31
C SER A 300 4.41 -19.75 -22.96
N GLY A 301 4.42 -18.55 -22.39
CA GLY A 301 5.04 -18.24 -21.11
C GLY A 301 4.88 -16.76 -20.77
N GLY A 302 5.21 -16.40 -19.55
CA GLY A 302 5.07 -15.03 -19.06
C GLY A 302 4.94 -14.95 -17.54
N ILE A 303 4.42 -13.84 -17.06
CA ILE A 303 4.10 -13.66 -15.65
C ILE A 303 2.57 -13.68 -15.49
N LEU A 304 2.10 -14.50 -14.53
CA LEU A 304 0.72 -14.42 -14.05
C LEU A 304 0.74 -13.76 -12.67
N VAL A 305 -0.02 -12.69 -12.50
CA VAL A 305 -0.19 -12.03 -11.21
C VAL A 305 -1.67 -11.86 -10.92
N THR A 306 -2.09 -12.15 -9.69
CA THR A 306 -3.50 -12.00 -9.35
C THR A 306 -3.75 -11.75 -7.86
N ASN A 307 -4.83 -11.02 -7.59
CA ASN A 307 -5.35 -10.70 -6.27
C ASN A 307 -6.78 -11.26 -6.14
N PRO A 308 -6.94 -12.57 -5.90
CA PRO A 308 -8.24 -13.20 -5.77
C PRO A 308 -9.04 -12.62 -4.59
N PRO A 309 -10.39 -12.78 -4.54
CA PRO A 309 -11.17 -12.37 -3.38
C PRO A 309 -10.76 -13.17 -2.13
N TYR A 310 -10.72 -12.50 -0.95
CA TYR A 310 -10.26 -13.10 0.31
C TYR A 310 -11.40 -13.54 1.25
N GLY A 311 -12.66 -13.31 0.88
CA GLY A 311 -13.81 -13.66 1.74
C GLY A 311 -14.08 -12.70 2.92
N GLN A 312 -13.18 -11.78 3.26
CA GLN A 312 -13.39 -10.82 4.36
C GLN A 312 -14.20 -9.58 3.96
N ARG A 313 -14.01 -9.10 2.72
CA ARG A 313 -14.73 -7.94 2.16
C ARG A 313 -15.85 -8.35 1.23
N LEU A 314 -15.77 -9.57 0.71
CA LEU A 314 -16.75 -10.19 -0.18
C LEU A 314 -17.01 -11.58 0.37
N VAL A 315 -18.23 -11.85 0.84
CA VAL A 315 -18.65 -13.23 1.15
C VAL A 315 -18.81 -13.94 -0.19
N VAL A 316 -17.83 -14.79 -0.53
CA VAL A 316 -17.84 -15.58 -1.76
C VAL A 316 -18.14 -17.01 -1.38
N ASP A 317 -19.35 -17.47 -1.71
CA ASP A 317 -19.68 -18.88 -1.64
C ASP A 317 -18.75 -19.65 -2.60
N GLY A 318 -18.18 -20.77 -2.14
CA GLY A 318 -17.22 -21.53 -2.96
C GLY A 318 -15.81 -20.96 -3.06
N LEU A 319 -15.38 -20.11 -2.10
CA LEU A 319 -14.03 -19.51 -2.09
C LEU A 319 -12.92 -20.58 -2.21
N TRP A 320 -13.04 -21.69 -1.53
CA TRP A 320 -12.05 -22.77 -1.60
C TRP A 320 -12.01 -23.45 -2.96
N ASP A 321 -13.17 -23.59 -3.61
CA ASP A 321 -13.28 -24.16 -4.97
C ASP A 321 -12.63 -23.21 -6.00
N LEU A 322 -12.78 -21.88 -5.81
CA LEU A 322 -12.08 -20.90 -6.65
C LEU A 322 -10.56 -21.06 -6.56
N TYR A 323 -10.00 -21.20 -5.35
CA TYR A 323 -8.55 -21.37 -5.18
C TYR A 323 -8.06 -22.73 -5.69
N ALA A 324 -8.86 -23.79 -5.55
CA ALA A 324 -8.56 -25.10 -6.14
C ALA A 324 -8.61 -25.05 -7.69
N THR A 325 -9.56 -24.32 -8.25
CA THR A 325 -9.66 -24.07 -9.70
C THR A 325 -8.45 -23.27 -10.19
N LEU A 326 -8.06 -22.19 -9.48
CA LEU A 326 -6.85 -21.44 -9.79
C LEU A 326 -5.63 -22.38 -9.85
N GLY A 327 -5.44 -23.23 -8.83
CA GLY A 327 -4.33 -24.20 -8.79
C GLY A 327 -4.36 -25.18 -9.95
N THR A 328 -5.54 -25.66 -10.33
CA THR A 328 -5.73 -26.55 -11.48
C THR A 328 -5.35 -25.86 -12.79
N LYS A 329 -5.78 -24.61 -12.97
CA LYS A 329 -5.45 -23.82 -14.17
C LYS A 329 -3.98 -23.47 -14.23
N LEU A 330 -3.37 -23.06 -13.11
CA LEU A 330 -1.92 -22.86 -13.05
C LEU A 330 -1.17 -24.10 -13.52
N LYS A 331 -1.53 -25.28 -13.02
CA LYS A 331 -0.84 -26.54 -13.33
C LYS A 331 -1.02 -27.00 -14.78
N HIS A 332 -2.20 -26.82 -15.37
CA HIS A 332 -2.54 -27.44 -16.65
C HIS A 332 -2.61 -26.47 -17.81
N VAL A 333 -2.92 -25.19 -17.57
CA VAL A 333 -3.10 -24.17 -18.61
C VAL A 333 -1.90 -23.24 -18.70
N PHE A 334 -1.38 -22.77 -17.54
CA PHE A 334 -0.32 -21.77 -17.49
C PHE A 334 1.08 -22.39 -17.29
N GLN A 335 1.38 -23.47 -18.00
CA GLN A 335 2.71 -24.06 -18.02
C GLN A 335 3.73 -23.09 -18.65
N GLY A 336 4.90 -22.97 -18.03
CA GLY A 336 5.93 -22.00 -18.45
C GLY A 336 5.77 -20.60 -17.87
N TYR A 337 4.78 -20.38 -17.01
CA TYR A 337 4.58 -19.09 -16.33
C TYR A 337 5.20 -19.09 -14.93
N ASP A 338 5.64 -17.89 -14.51
CA ASP A 338 5.87 -17.56 -13.12
C ASP A 338 4.60 -16.92 -12.56
N ALA A 339 3.93 -17.61 -11.62
CA ALA A 339 2.65 -17.17 -11.07
C ALA A 339 2.82 -16.58 -9.68
N TRP A 340 2.25 -15.41 -9.47
CA TRP A 340 2.29 -14.65 -8.23
C TRP A 340 0.88 -14.40 -7.72
N VAL A 341 0.56 -14.95 -6.56
CA VAL A 341 -0.78 -14.86 -5.96
C VAL A 341 -0.68 -14.22 -4.59
N ILE A 342 -1.35 -13.09 -4.41
CA ILE A 342 -1.48 -12.48 -3.09
C ILE A 342 -2.77 -12.94 -2.43
N GLY A 343 -2.72 -13.30 -1.15
CA GLY A 343 -3.88 -13.74 -0.37
C GLY A 343 -3.76 -13.34 1.09
N TYR A 344 -4.90 -13.32 1.77
CA TYR A 344 -4.99 -12.89 3.17
C TYR A 344 -4.59 -13.99 4.15
N ASP A 345 -5.03 -15.23 3.92
CA ASP A 345 -4.77 -16.31 4.87
C ASP A 345 -4.10 -17.53 4.20
N SER A 346 -3.26 -18.20 5.00
CA SER A 346 -2.46 -19.32 4.53
C SER A 346 -3.31 -20.55 4.23
N ASP A 347 -4.47 -20.72 4.88
CA ASP A 347 -5.35 -21.89 4.70
C ASP A 347 -6.06 -21.81 3.36
N THR A 348 -6.60 -20.64 3.01
CA THR A 348 -7.21 -20.38 1.71
C THR A 348 -6.15 -20.52 0.59
N LEU A 349 -4.98 -19.90 0.74
CA LEU A 349 -3.88 -20.05 -0.21
C LEU A 349 -3.38 -21.50 -0.35
N SER A 350 -3.51 -22.34 0.68
CA SER A 350 -3.14 -23.75 0.60
C SER A 350 -4.05 -24.56 -0.35
N LYS A 351 -5.28 -24.10 -0.60
CA LYS A 351 -6.23 -24.74 -1.52
C LYS A 351 -5.80 -24.68 -2.98
N ILE A 352 -4.86 -23.81 -3.34
CA ILE A 352 -4.20 -23.85 -4.65
C ILE A 352 -3.57 -25.22 -4.92
N GLY A 353 -3.17 -25.95 -3.89
CA GLY A 353 -2.69 -27.33 -4.03
C GLY A 353 -1.32 -27.47 -4.71
N LEU A 354 -0.61 -26.36 -4.93
CA LEU A 354 0.75 -26.32 -5.45
C LEU A 354 1.73 -25.93 -4.34
N HIS A 355 2.97 -26.41 -4.44
CA HIS A 355 4.02 -25.99 -3.53
C HIS A 355 4.63 -24.66 -4.00
N PRO A 356 4.57 -23.57 -3.22
CA PRO A 356 5.15 -22.30 -3.63
C PRO A 356 6.67 -22.35 -3.62
N SER A 357 7.29 -21.73 -4.62
CA SER A 357 8.75 -21.54 -4.72
C SER A 357 9.25 -20.45 -3.77
N GLY A 358 8.38 -19.50 -3.41
CA GLY A 358 8.66 -18.41 -2.49
C GLY A 358 7.40 -17.93 -1.76
N LYS A 359 7.60 -17.33 -0.58
CA LYS A 359 6.56 -16.72 0.24
C LYS A 359 7.09 -15.41 0.79
N THR A 360 6.34 -14.33 0.62
CA THR A 360 6.71 -13.00 1.13
C THR A 360 5.55 -12.40 1.90
N PRO A 361 5.74 -12.02 3.17
CA PRO A 361 4.72 -11.32 3.92
C PRO A 361 4.56 -9.88 3.41
N LEU A 362 3.33 -9.46 3.17
CA LEU A 362 2.97 -8.13 2.71
C LEU A 362 1.75 -7.60 3.48
N HIS A 363 1.47 -6.32 3.36
CA HIS A 363 0.26 -5.71 3.90
C HIS A 363 -0.59 -5.08 2.79
N ASN A 364 -1.87 -5.48 2.70
CA ASN A 364 -2.85 -4.84 1.84
C ASN A 364 -3.81 -3.98 2.69
N GLY A 365 -3.46 -2.71 2.88
CA GLY A 365 -4.10 -1.84 3.85
C GLY A 365 -3.80 -2.28 5.28
N SER A 366 -4.83 -2.64 6.04
CA SER A 366 -4.70 -3.19 7.40
C SER A 366 -4.55 -4.71 7.44
N LEU A 367 -4.71 -5.41 6.31
CA LEU A 367 -4.67 -6.86 6.24
C LEU A 367 -3.24 -7.35 6.07
N GLU A 368 -2.84 -8.29 6.92
CA GLU A 368 -1.61 -9.06 6.73
C GLU A 368 -1.86 -10.08 5.63
N CYS A 369 -1.07 -10.02 4.57
CA CYS A 369 -1.19 -10.87 3.39
C CYS A 369 0.08 -11.67 3.17
N GLU A 370 -0.03 -12.77 2.44
CA GLU A 370 1.09 -13.56 1.97
C GLU A 370 1.09 -13.54 0.43
N LEU A 371 2.19 -13.11 -0.17
CA LEU A 371 2.45 -13.23 -1.60
C LEU A 371 3.16 -14.56 -1.84
N ARG A 372 2.56 -15.43 -2.66
CA ARG A 372 3.13 -16.72 -3.05
C ARG A 372 3.60 -16.69 -4.49
N HIS A 373 4.82 -17.12 -4.70
CA HIS A 373 5.39 -17.39 -6.00
C HIS A 373 5.30 -18.87 -6.34
N TYR A 374 4.83 -19.17 -7.54
CA TYR A 374 4.76 -20.53 -8.08
C TYR A 374 5.43 -20.55 -9.45
N GLN A 375 6.51 -21.28 -9.56
CA GLN A 375 7.16 -21.56 -10.84
C GLN A 375 6.46 -22.76 -11.50
N ILE A 376 5.77 -22.50 -12.61
CA ILE A 376 4.94 -23.51 -13.28
C ILE A 376 5.73 -24.12 -14.44
N PHE A 377 6.05 -25.38 -14.34
CA PHE A 377 6.80 -26.15 -15.34
C PHE A 377 6.02 -27.38 -15.79
N SER A 378 6.34 -27.88 -16.98
CA SER A 378 5.78 -29.15 -17.48
C SER A 378 6.50 -30.33 -16.85
N GLY A 379 5.76 -31.38 -16.46
CA GLY A 379 6.33 -32.61 -15.90
C GLY A 379 6.51 -32.60 -14.38
N THR A 380 7.48 -33.38 -13.90
CA THR A 380 7.76 -33.49 -12.46
C THR A 380 8.84 -32.50 -12.02
N TYR A 381 8.82 -32.12 -10.74
CA TYR A 381 9.87 -31.28 -10.15
C TYR A 381 11.28 -31.87 -10.34
N ALA A 382 11.39 -33.19 -10.36
CA ALA A 382 12.66 -33.90 -10.59
C ALA A 382 13.17 -33.70 -12.03
N SER A 383 12.29 -33.82 -13.03
CA SER A 383 12.65 -33.57 -14.45
C SER A 383 13.03 -32.12 -14.69
N TYR A 384 12.23 -31.19 -14.17
CA TYR A 384 12.54 -29.75 -14.23
C TYR A 384 13.91 -29.41 -13.63
N ARG A 385 14.22 -29.91 -12.43
CA ARG A 385 15.55 -29.70 -11.81
C ARG A 385 16.69 -30.33 -12.63
N ALA A 386 16.44 -31.45 -13.30
CA ALA A 386 17.44 -32.07 -14.16
C ALA A 386 17.74 -31.20 -15.39
N GLU A 387 16.73 -30.63 -16.01
CA GLU A 387 16.84 -29.70 -17.15
C GLU A 387 17.58 -28.41 -16.73
N GLN A 388 17.21 -27.78 -15.61
CA GLN A 388 17.88 -26.58 -15.10
C GLN A 388 19.36 -26.81 -14.78
N ARG A 389 19.72 -28.03 -14.33
CA ARG A 389 21.12 -28.43 -14.14
C ARG A 389 21.86 -28.62 -15.45
N ALA A 390 21.20 -29.20 -16.45
CA ALA A 390 21.77 -29.42 -17.78
C ALA A 390 22.02 -28.09 -18.50
N GLU A 391 21.15 -27.09 -18.29
CA GLU A 391 21.27 -25.73 -18.83
C GLU A 391 22.26 -24.84 -18.07
N GLY A 392 22.90 -25.35 -16.99
CA GLY A 392 23.85 -24.59 -16.17
C GLY A 392 23.24 -23.46 -15.34
N LYS A 393 21.90 -23.37 -15.27
CA LYS A 393 21.15 -22.37 -14.50
C LYS A 393 21.08 -22.66 -13.00
N MET A 394 21.41 -23.88 -12.57
CA MET A 394 21.56 -24.24 -11.15
C MET A 394 23.01 -24.55 -10.83
N VAL A 395 23.66 -23.68 -10.12
CA VAL A 395 24.88 -24.00 -9.37
C VAL A 395 24.49 -25.04 -8.31
N LYS A 396 25.34 -26.09 -8.13
CA LYS A 396 25.17 -27.02 -7.02
C LYS A 396 25.05 -26.21 -5.74
N GLY A 397 23.83 -26.04 -5.21
CA GLY A 397 23.65 -25.43 -3.91
C GLY A 397 24.42 -26.28 -2.90
N GLU A 398 25.37 -25.69 -2.23
CA GLU A 398 25.88 -26.20 -0.97
C GLU A 398 24.66 -26.49 -0.11
N LYS A 399 24.56 -27.74 0.35
CA LYS A 399 23.56 -28.07 1.38
C LYS A 399 23.79 -27.06 2.50
N PRO A 400 22.76 -26.35 2.98
CA PRO A 400 22.96 -25.54 4.16
C PRO A 400 23.57 -26.47 5.21
N GLU A 401 24.77 -26.15 5.68
CA GLU A 401 25.38 -26.85 6.79
C GLU A 401 24.32 -26.93 7.88
N ARG A 402 23.92 -28.17 8.20
CA ARG A 402 23.13 -28.40 9.39
C ARG A 402 23.98 -27.84 10.52
N LYS A 403 23.62 -26.67 11.04
CA LYS A 403 24.17 -26.19 12.30
C LYS A 403 24.02 -27.34 13.27
N GLN A 404 25.15 -27.96 13.58
CA GLN A 404 25.19 -28.96 14.66
C GLN A 404 24.62 -28.24 15.88
N PRO A 405 23.71 -28.86 16.64
CA PRO A 405 23.25 -28.25 17.87
C PRO A 405 24.49 -27.99 18.72
N GLU A 406 24.71 -26.73 19.06
CA GLU A 406 25.77 -26.31 19.97
C GLU A 406 25.73 -27.25 21.18
N ALA A 407 26.84 -27.93 21.41
CA ALA A 407 27.01 -28.80 22.56
C ALA A 407 26.66 -28.01 23.82
N ARG A 408 25.53 -28.31 24.42
CA ARG A 408 25.18 -27.75 25.73
C ARG A 408 26.34 -28.04 26.66
N GLY A 409 27.05 -27.00 27.07
CA GLY A 409 28.12 -27.06 28.03
C GLY A 409 27.66 -27.88 29.23
N GLU A 410 28.45 -28.91 29.56
CA GLU A 410 28.28 -29.72 30.77
C GLU A 410 28.29 -28.79 31.99
N LYS A 411 27.16 -28.68 32.65
CA LYS A 411 27.12 -28.12 34.00
C LYS A 411 27.81 -29.12 34.96
N PRO A 412 28.72 -28.67 35.80
CA PRO A 412 29.42 -29.53 36.74
C PRO A 412 28.40 -30.21 37.69
N ARG A 413 28.45 -31.53 37.77
CA ARG A 413 27.69 -32.34 38.72
C ARG A 413 28.08 -31.96 40.14
N GLY A 414 27.28 -31.16 40.79
CA GLY A 414 27.35 -30.95 42.23
C GLY A 414 26.93 -32.24 42.96
N ARG A 415 27.85 -32.77 43.79
CA ARG A 415 27.60 -33.88 44.72
C ARG A 415 26.45 -33.48 45.64
N ARG A 416 25.39 -34.27 45.66
CA ARG A 416 24.38 -34.25 46.75
C ARG A 416 24.90 -35.11 47.88
N PRO A 417 24.83 -34.65 49.16
CA PRO A 417 25.11 -35.46 50.32
C PRO A 417 23.97 -36.44 50.56
N GLY A 418 24.36 -37.63 51.01
CA GLY A 418 23.46 -38.73 51.30
C GLY A 418 22.43 -38.44 52.38
N ARG A 419 21.27 -38.97 52.21
CA ARG A 419 20.29 -39.16 53.28
C ARG A 419 19.96 -40.64 53.34
N GLU A 420 20.09 -41.12 54.55
CA GLU A 420 19.89 -42.49 55.01
C GLU A 420 18.47 -42.99 54.80
N ARG A 421 18.39 -44.30 54.64
CA ARG A 421 17.17 -45.10 54.56
C ARG A 421 16.47 -45.11 55.90
N ASP A 422 15.17 -44.99 55.91
CA ASP A 422 14.32 -45.71 56.88
C ASP A 422 13.15 -46.36 56.12
N ASP A 423 13.09 -47.66 56.28
CA ASP A 423 12.03 -48.57 55.88
C ASP A 423 10.83 -48.42 56.80
N ALA A 424 9.61 -48.38 56.26
CA ALA A 424 8.48 -49.08 56.83
C ALA A 424 7.20 -48.94 56.01
N GLU A 425 6.77 -50.04 55.50
CA GLU A 425 5.42 -50.66 55.52
C GLU A 425 4.25 -50.04 54.78
N ARG A 426 3.68 -50.98 53.94
CA ARG A 426 2.26 -51.19 53.58
C ARG A 426 1.64 -50.23 52.59
N GLY A 427 1.05 -50.67 51.55
CA GLY A 427 0.43 -51.93 51.15
C GLY A 427 -0.89 -51.62 50.43
N GLN A 428 -1.18 -52.41 49.44
CA GLN A 428 -2.49 -52.58 48.76
C GLN A 428 -2.83 -51.61 47.60
N GLN A 429 -2.63 -52.08 46.40
CA GLN A 429 -3.61 -52.69 45.47
C GLN A 429 -4.91 -51.92 45.26
N ARG A 430 -5.14 -51.50 44.00
CA ARG A 430 -6.23 -52.06 43.19
C ARG A 430 -6.17 -51.56 41.74
N LYS A 431 -6.08 -52.56 40.87
CA LYS A 431 -6.52 -52.56 39.48
C LYS A 431 -8.05 -52.53 39.43
N PHE A 432 -8.61 -51.95 38.36
CA PHE A 432 -9.83 -52.35 37.64
C PHE A 432 -10.07 -51.23 36.63
N GLY A 433 -10.24 -51.39 35.36
CA GLY A 433 -10.92 -52.49 34.67
C GLY A 433 -12.06 -51.89 33.86
N TRP A 434 -11.98 -52.01 32.55
CA TRP A 434 -13.00 -51.63 31.56
C TRP A 434 -14.38 -52.20 31.91
N SER A 435 -15.49 -51.43 31.62
CA SER A 435 -16.63 -52.00 30.89
C SER A 435 -17.62 -50.95 30.42
N ARG A 436 -18.09 -51.14 29.20
CA ARG A 436 -19.28 -50.54 28.61
C ARG A 436 -20.54 -50.93 29.38
N ARG A 437 -21.56 -50.09 29.41
CA ARG A 437 -22.96 -50.47 29.13
C ARG A 437 -23.91 -49.28 29.08
N ASP A 438 -24.81 -49.45 28.16
CA ASP A 438 -26.03 -48.73 27.78
C ASP A 438 -27.00 -48.32 28.87
N GLY A 439 -27.81 -47.30 28.54
CA GLY A 439 -29.23 -47.31 28.72
C GLY A 439 -29.80 -46.56 29.91
N GLY A 440 -30.71 -45.63 29.66
CA GLY A 440 -31.78 -45.34 30.63
C GLY A 440 -32.19 -43.89 30.76
N GLU A 441 -33.31 -43.62 30.17
CA GLU A 441 -34.16 -42.43 30.24
C GLU A 441 -34.50 -41.94 31.68
N ARG A 442 -34.77 -40.66 31.76
CA ARG A 442 -35.90 -39.96 32.39
C ARG A 442 -35.57 -38.70 33.20
N GLY A 443 -36.23 -37.65 32.81
CA GLY A 443 -36.94 -36.71 33.69
C GLY A 443 -36.17 -35.47 34.10
N GLY A 444 -36.48 -34.33 33.57
CA GLY A 444 -37.59 -33.55 33.80
C GLY A 444 -37.30 -32.11 34.20
N ARG A 445 -37.62 -31.21 33.29
CA ARG A 445 -38.15 -29.86 33.47
C ARG A 445 -37.22 -28.63 33.77
N PRO A 446 -37.75 -27.42 33.51
CA PRO A 446 -37.16 -26.49 32.55
C PRO A 446 -36.98 -25.07 33.17
N PHE A 447 -36.15 -24.24 32.60
CA PHE A 447 -36.26 -22.78 32.79
C PHE A 447 -35.91 -21.99 31.54
N GLY A 448 -36.89 -21.35 30.99
CA GLY A 448 -36.96 -19.93 30.67
C GLY A 448 -36.41 -19.50 29.29
N ARG A 449 -37.15 -19.79 28.20
CA ARG A 449 -37.09 -18.98 26.97
C ARG A 449 -37.65 -17.59 27.24
N LYS A 450 -36.91 -16.56 26.83
CA LYS A 450 -37.54 -15.29 26.43
C LYS A 450 -37.39 -15.18 24.92
N GLU A 451 -38.48 -15.35 24.25
CA GLU A 451 -38.75 -14.94 22.88
C GLU A 451 -38.69 -13.42 22.82
N PHE A 452 -38.00 -12.89 21.81
CA PHE A 452 -38.33 -11.57 21.31
C PHE A 452 -38.77 -11.68 19.86
N ASP A 453 -39.95 -11.19 19.72
CA ASP A 453 -40.92 -11.21 18.65
C ASP A 453 -40.41 -10.53 17.38
N ARG A 454 -40.70 -11.13 16.21
CA ARG A 454 -40.57 -10.55 14.90
C ARG A 454 -41.79 -9.66 14.63
N GLY A 455 -41.55 -8.36 14.62
CA GLY A 455 -42.51 -7.39 14.10
C GLY A 455 -42.05 -6.88 12.74
N GLN A 456 -42.67 -7.36 11.68
CA GLN A 456 -42.66 -6.71 10.37
C GLN A 456 -43.39 -5.37 10.48
N GLN A 457 -42.76 -4.28 10.05
CA GLN A 457 -43.51 -3.16 9.47
C GLN A 457 -42.78 -2.52 8.32
N ARG A 458 -43.50 -2.44 7.23
CA ARG A 458 -43.18 -1.74 5.97
C ARG A 458 -43.49 -0.25 6.12
N HIS A 459 -42.74 0.52 5.30
CA HIS A 459 -43.05 1.85 4.74
C HIS A 459 -43.08 3.08 5.67
N ALA A 460 -42.19 4.02 5.38
CA ALA A 460 -42.54 5.24 4.63
C ALA A 460 -41.29 6.15 4.60
N ALA A 461 -41.00 6.68 3.44
CA ALA A 461 -40.12 7.84 3.27
C ALA A 461 -40.72 9.01 4.07
N ASN A 462 -39.89 9.69 4.83
CA ASN A 462 -40.21 11.05 5.24
C ASN A 462 -38.94 11.88 5.34
N ASP A 463 -38.86 12.87 4.48
CA ASP A 463 -38.01 14.04 4.61
C ASP A 463 -38.31 14.72 5.94
N GLY A 464 -37.31 14.86 6.79
CA GLY A 464 -37.45 15.58 8.05
C GLY A 464 -36.11 16.16 8.47
N GLY A 465 -35.88 17.43 8.19
CA GLY A 465 -34.77 18.21 8.71
C GLY A 465 -34.77 18.18 10.25
N GLY A 466 -33.66 17.76 10.84
CA GLY A 466 -33.46 17.78 12.27
C GLY A 466 -33.19 19.19 12.77
N VAL A 467 -33.98 19.62 13.76
CA VAL A 467 -33.74 20.88 14.49
C VAL A 467 -32.87 20.55 15.70
N VAL A 468 -31.68 21.16 15.79
CA VAL A 468 -30.82 21.09 16.97
C VAL A 468 -31.02 22.36 17.80
N THR A 469 -31.33 22.22 19.09
CA THR A 469 -31.43 23.34 20.03
C THR A 469 -30.16 23.48 20.86
N ASP A 470 -29.64 24.71 21.01
CA ASP A 470 -28.54 25.02 21.93
C ASP A 470 -28.97 25.06 23.40
N GLU A 471 -28.01 25.09 24.33
CA GLU A 471 -28.25 25.12 25.77
C GLU A 471 -29.05 26.34 26.28
N GLN A 472 -29.39 27.28 25.40
CA GLN A 472 -30.21 28.46 25.70
C GLN A 472 -31.58 28.45 25.01
N GLY A 473 -31.99 27.31 24.42
CA GLY A 473 -33.34 27.12 23.86
C GLY A 473 -33.60 27.83 22.54
N ARG A 474 -32.60 28.23 21.78
CA ARG A 474 -32.76 28.81 20.45
C ARG A 474 -32.73 27.72 19.36
N GLN A 475 -33.78 27.73 18.56
CA GLN A 475 -33.88 26.84 17.40
C GLN A 475 -33.08 27.41 16.24
N HIS A 476 -32.07 26.67 15.79
CA HIS A 476 -31.40 26.91 14.51
C HIS A 476 -31.88 25.87 13.51
N SER A 477 -32.47 26.32 12.41
CA SER A 477 -32.80 25.47 11.27
C SER A 477 -31.52 25.19 10.49
N ASP A 478 -31.16 23.91 10.36
CA ASP A 478 -30.13 23.43 9.42
C ASP A 478 -30.67 23.49 7.98
N GLU A 479 -30.98 24.69 7.51
CA GLU A 479 -30.97 24.97 6.08
C GLU A 479 -29.53 25.16 5.63
N PHE A 480 -28.82 24.06 5.45
CA PHE A 480 -27.66 24.06 4.58
C PHE A 480 -28.15 24.36 3.17
N ASP A 481 -27.95 25.62 2.80
CA ASP A 481 -28.17 26.19 1.47
C ASP A 481 -27.66 25.23 0.38
N LYS A 482 -28.58 24.49 -0.25
CA LYS A 482 -28.35 23.72 -1.47
C LYS A 482 -28.15 24.68 -2.65
N ARG A 483 -27.29 25.68 -2.50
CA ARG A 483 -26.70 26.34 -3.65
C ARG A 483 -25.69 25.37 -4.20
N VAL A 484 -26.10 24.67 -5.23
CA VAL A 484 -25.19 24.08 -6.21
C VAL A 484 -24.25 25.21 -6.64
N VAL A 485 -23.12 25.31 -5.96
CA VAL A 485 -21.97 26.06 -6.47
C VAL A 485 -21.56 25.28 -7.71
N ARG A 486 -22.12 25.67 -8.85
CA ARG A 486 -21.52 25.34 -10.14
C ARG A 486 -20.13 25.94 -10.06
N PHE A 487 -19.16 25.10 -9.75
CA PHE A 487 -17.77 25.42 -9.97
C PHE A 487 -17.70 25.81 -11.45
N ARG A 488 -17.55 27.09 -11.71
CA ARG A 488 -17.02 27.54 -12.98
C ARG A 488 -15.69 26.83 -13.08
N GLN A 489 -15.65 25.82 -13.96
CA GLN A 489 -14.36 25.30 -14.41
C GLN A 489 -13.56 26.53 -14.82
N PRO A 490 -12.32 26.71 -14.33
CA PRO A 490 -11.45 27.70 -14.89
C PRO A 490 -11.47 27.41 -16.39
N ARG A 491 -11.76 28.40 -17.22
CA ARG A 491 -11.56 28.28 -18.65
C ARG A 491 -10.07 28.04 -18.83
N LEU A 492 -9.70 26.76 -18.92
CA LEU A 492 -8.42 26.34 -19.44
C LEU A 492 -8.36 26.96 -20.81
N GLY A 493 -7.42 27.92 -20.99
CA GLY A 493 -7.12 28.45 -22.29
C GLY A 493 -6.94 27.30 -23.26
N ALA A 494 -7.43 27.47 -24.49
CA ALA A 494 -7.62 26.46 -25.50
C ALA A 494 -6.34 25.70 -25.97
N ASP A 495 -5.20 25.84 -25.31
CA ASP A 495 -3.88 25.35 -25.77
C ASP A 495 -3.15 24.42 -24.80
N LYS A 496 -3.85 23.75 -23.86
CA LYS A 496 -3.22 22.68 -23.07
C LYS A 496 -3.74 21.33 -23.53
N GLU A 497 -3.28 20.87 -24.68
CA GLU A 497 -3.34 19.47 -25.04
C GLU A 497 -2.47 18.68 -24.03
N ARG A 498 -3.07 17.71 -23.33
CA ARG A 498 -2.35 16.82 -22.43
C ARG A 498 -1.36 15.99 -23.25
N PRO A 499 -0.15 15.72 -22.74
CA PRO A 499 0.85 14.94 -23.47
C PRO A 499 0.29 13.56 -23.84
N ILE A 500 0.51 13.19 -25.08
CA ILE A 500 0.12 11.90 -25.65
C ILE A 500 1.24 10.91 -25.34
N ILE A 501 0.91 9.75 -24.75
CA ILE A 501 1.89 8.68 -24.44
C ILE A 501 2.49 8.04 -25.70
N HIS A 502 1.97 8.35 -26.87
CA HIS A 502 2.50 7.91 -28.17
C HIS A 502 2.85 9.11 -29.04
N GLY A 503 4.11 9.37 -29.14
CA GLY A 503 4.66 10.46 -29.91
C GLY A 503 5.13 11.60 -29.00
N ARG A 504 6.29 12.02 -29.23
CA ARG A 504 7.09 13.05 -28.55
C ARG A 504 6.25 13.98 -27.66
N ARG A 505 6.54 14.00 -26.37
CA ARG A 505 6.05 15.05 -25.47
C ARG A 505 6.31 16.40 -26.15
N GLN A 506 5.27 17.22 -26.30
CA GLN A 506 5.49 18.54 -26.88
C GLN A 506 6.38 19.33 -25.93
N SER A 507 7.56 19.72 -26.41
CA SER A 507 8.44 20.64 -25.68
C SER A 507 7.68 21.95 -25.43
N TRP A 508 7.69 22.39 -24.20
CA TRP A 508 7.23 23.76 -23.88
C TRP A 508 8.13 24.74 -24.63
N LYS A 509 7.63 25.32 -25.73
CA LYS A 509 8.31 26.44 -26.34
C LYS A 509 8.22 27.60 -25.37
N ARG A 510 9.36 28.18 -25.00
CA ARG A 510 9.41 29.48 -24.35
C ARG A 510 8.54 30.45 -25.18
N LYS A 511 7.53 31.06 -24.55
CA LYS A 511 6.93 32.26 -25.10
C LYS A 511 7.99 33.34 -25.00
N ASP A 512 8.36 33.88 -26.15
CA ASP A 512 9.25 35.00 -26.27
C ASP A 512 8.84 36.12 -25.32
N LEU A 513 9.71 36.49 -24.40
CA LEU A 513 9.60 37.71 -23.64
C LEU A 513 9.84 38.87 -24.64
N PRO A 514 9.07 39.95 -24.59
CA PRO A 514 9.35 41.10 -25.45
C PRO A 514 10.72 41.67 -25.08
N GLU A 515 11.55 41.90 -26.11
CA GLU A 515 12.79 42.65 -25.99
C GLU A 515 12.48 44.04 -25.46
N GLU A 516 13.06 44.40 -24.33
CA GLU A 516 13.11 45.78 -23.87
C GLU A 516 14.01 46.57 -24.82
N GLN A 517 13.41 47.62 -25.45
CA GLN A 517 14.15 48.70 -26.05
C GLN A 517 14.51 49.75 -24.99
#